data_44335a49dbe47573252836fe1695d573
#
_entry.id   44335a49dbe47573252836fe1695d573
#
_cell.length_a   1.000
_cell.length_b   1.000
_cell.length_c   1.000
_cell.angle_alpha   90.00
_cell.angle_beta   90.00
_cell.angle_gamma   90.00
#
_symmetry.space_group_name_H-M   'P 1'
#
loop_
_entity.id
_entity.type
_entity.pdbx_description
1 polymer ?
#
loop_
_entity_poly.entity_id
_entity_poly.type
_entity_poly.pdbx_seq_one_letter_code
_entity_poly.pdbx_strand_id
1 'polypeptide(L)'
;MSCQNEKHCTDSKPTPAQPASAYFIADDVARPVRATLSVVVDNEVGALARVVGLFSGRGYNIESLTVGETDHQKRTSRITVVTTGTPHIIEQIKAQLGRLVPVHRVVDLAVDKPGVEREMALVKVAGTGEQRAEMLRLSNVFRAHVVDITHTSFTFELTGSPTKIDAFVDLMIPLGLVEMSRTGVVAIGRGGEAT
;
A
#
# COMPACT_ATOMS: atom_id res chain seq x y z
N MET A 1 62.04 -12.83 -52.35
CA MET A 1 62.31 -11.57 -51.58
C MET A 1 61.39 -11.53 -50.45
N SER A 2 61.73 -12.11 -49.32
CA SER A 2 62.55 -11.60 -48.22
C SER A 2 61.91 -10.45 -47.47
N CYS A 3 61.56 -10.70 -46.27
CA CYS A 3 61.79 -10.15 -44.94
C CYS A 3 60.53 -10.34 -44.13
N GLN A 4 60.40 -11.21 -43.08
CA GLN A 4 60.99 -11.13 -41.74
C GLN A 4 60.63 -9.80 -41.04
N ASN A 5 59.77 -9.87 -40.01
CA ASN A 5 60.10 -9.33 -38.66
C ASN A 5 59.02 -9.75 -37.63
N GLU A 6 59.38 -10.54 -36.78
CA GLU A 6 59.68 -10.48 -35.34
C GLU A 6 58.53 -10.10 -34.41
N LYS A 7 58.27 -11.05 -33.59
CA LYS A 7 57.50 -11.12 -32.34
C LYS A 7 57.86 -9.99 -31.38
N HIS A 8 56.84 -9.37 -30.78
CA HIS A 8 56.96 -8.81 -29.46
C HIS A 8 55.83 -9.34 -28.58
N CYS A 9 56.12 -10.44 -27.88
CA CYS A 9 55.36 -10.88 -26.70
C CYS A 9 55.70 -9.95 -25.56
N THR A 10 54.80 -9.14 -25.13
CA THR A 10 54.86 -8.49 -23.80
C THR A 10 54.07 -9.30 -22.81
N ASP A 11 54.79 -10.04 -21.98
CA ASP A 11 54.27 -10.65 -20.75
C ASP A 11 53.72 -9.55 -19.82
N SER A 12 52.43 -9.42 -19.81
CA SER A 12 51.73 -8.67 -18.75
C SER A 12 51.50 -9.59 -17.57
N LYS A 13 52.33 -9.47 -16.53
CA LYS A 13 52.11 -10.06 -15.22
C LYS A 13 50.68 -9.78 -14.77
N PRO A 14 49.96 -10.77 -14.21
CA PRO A 14 48.66 -10.53 -13.59
C PRO A 14 48.85 -9.65 -12.34
N THR A 15 48.19 -8.49 -12.33
CA THR A 15 48.08 -7.64 -11.15
C THR A 15 47.40 -8.42 -10.03
N PRO A 16 47.96 -8.46 -8.80
CA PRO A 16 47.33 -9.15 -7.70
C PRO A 16 45.98 -8.49 -7.40
N ALA A 17 44.92 -9.30 -7.36
CA ALA A 17 43.59 -8.85 -6.95
C ALA A 17 43.67 -8.21 -5.56
N GLN A 18 43.28 -6.96 -5.46
CA GLN A 18 43.12 -6.29 -4.17
C GLN A 18 42.09 -7.07 -3.35
N PRO A 19 42.38 -7.33 -2.06
CA PRO A 19 41.39 -7.96 -1.18
C PRO A 19 40.15 -7.07 -1.12
N ALA A 20 38.98 -7.62 -1.45
CA ALA A 20 37.71 -6.94 -1.27
C ALA A 20 37.61 -6.46 0.16
N SER A 21 37.46 -5.15 0.35
CA SER A 21 37.29 -4.57 1.67
C SER A 21 36.14 -5.27 2.39
N ALA A 22 36.40 -5.77 3.61
CA ALA A 22 35.40 -6.42 4.45
C ALA A 22 34.22 -5.49 4.86
N TYR A 23 34.21 -4.26 4.36
CA TYR A 23 33.17 -3.25 4.57
C TYR A 23 32.24 -3.05 3.36
N PHE A 24 32.38 -3.81 2.28
CA PHE A 24 31.32 -3.92 1.30
C PHE A 24 30.24 -4.84 1.86
N ILE A 25 29.40 -4.28 2.76
CA ILE A 25 28.04 -4.78 2.93
C ILE A 25 27.41 -4.53 1.56
N ALA A 26 27.18 -5.61 0.80
CA ALA A 26 26.31 -5.52 -0.33
C ALA A 26 25.00 -4.94 0.21
N ASP A 27 24.69 -3.69 -0.15
CA ASP A 27 23.35 -3.16 0.01
C ASP A 27 22.45 -4.07 -0.83
N ASP A 28 21.94 -5.10 -0.17
CA ASP A 28 20.79 -5.84 -0.63
C ASP A 28 19.67 -4.81 -0.63
N VAL A 29 19.49 -4.13 -1.76
CA VAL A 29 18.45 -3.10 -1.94
C VAL A 29 17.13 -3.86 -1.90
N ALA A 30 16.72 -4.21 -0.69
CA ALA A 30 15.48 -4.90 -0.42
C ALA A 30 14.35 -4.07 -1.04
N ARG A 31 13.65 -4.67 -2.02
CA ARG A 31 12.57 -3.99 -2.74
C ARG A 31 11.51 -3.53 -1.74
N PRO A 32 11.01 -2.31 -1.89
CA PRO A 32 9.91 -1.83 -1.07
C PRO A 32 8.71 -2.79 -1.19
N VAL A 33 8.13 -3.14 -0.04
CA VAL A 33 6.93 -3.94 0.07
C VAL A 33 5.81 -3.10 0.67
N ARG A 34 4.59 -3.34 0.22
CA ARG A 34 3.40 -2.75 0.82
C ARG A 34 3.01 -3.57 2.04
N ALA A 35 2.83 -2.91 3.17
CA ALA A 35 2.40 -3.51 4.43
C ALA A 35 1.06 -2.91 4.88
N THR A 36 0.19 -3.77 5.42
CA THR A 36 -1.08 -3.37 6.01
C THR A 36 -1.05 -3.70 7.50
N LEU A 37 -0.84 -2.67 8.30
CA LEU A 37 -0.69 -2.79 9.74
C LEU A 37 -2.03 -2.58 10.45
N SER A 38 -2.47 -3.56 11.21
CA SER A 38 -3.61 -3.45 12.13
C SER A 38 -3.08 -3.09 13.51
N VAL A 39 -3.45 -1.92 14.00
CA VAL A 39 -3.02 -1.38 15.30
C VAL A 39 -4.25 -1.25 16.20
N VAL A 40 -4.31 -2.02 17.29
CA VAL A 40 -5.35 -1.91 18.31
C VAL A 40 -4.89 -0.96 19.38
N VAL A 41 -5.69 0.06 19.66
CA VAL A 41 -5.36 1.15 20.58
C VAL A 41 -6.52 1.41 21.55
N ASP A 42 -6.22 2.06 22.67
CA ASP A 42 -7.26 2.67 23.51
C ASP A 42 -7.99 3.77 22.73
N ASN A 43 -9.32 3.80 22.84
CA ASN A 43 -10.14 4.86 22.27
C ASN A 43 -10.10 6.09 23.18
N GLU A 44 -8.94 6.77 23.17
CA GLU A 44 -8.70 7.99 23.94
C GLU A 44 -8.29 9.17 23.07
N VAL A 45 -8.47 10.37 23.59
CA VAL A 45 -8.05 11.59 22.90
C VAL A 45 -6.54 11.58 22.68
N GLY A 46 -6.13 11.79 21.43
CA GLY A 46 -4.71 11.85 21.06
C GLY A 46 -4.08 10.51 20.66
N ALA A 47 -4.74 9.35 20.82
CA ALA A 47 -4.19 8.06 20.39
C ALA A 47 -3.83 8.06 18.90
N LEU A 48 -4.76 8.50 18.03
CA LEU A 48 -4.51 8.65 16.60
C LEU A 48 -3.36 9.64 16.32
N ALA A 49 -3.33 10.77 17.01
CA ALA A 49 -2.30 11.79 16.82
C ALA A 49 -0.90 11.25 17.12
N ARG A 50 -0.74 10.40 18.15
CA ARG A 50 0.52 9.74 18.50
C ARG A 50 0.96 8.77 17.40
N VAL A 51 0.05 7.98 16.85
CA VAL A 51 0.34 7.06 15.74
C VAL A 51 0.76 7.85 14.50
N VAL A 52 -0.01 8.85 14.06
CA VAL A 52 0.32 9.68 12.89
C VAL A 52 1.62 10.46 13.12
N GLY A 53 1.82 10.99 14.34
CA GLY A 53 3.02 11.71 14.73
C GLY A 53 4.31 10.87 14.62
N LEU A 54 4.23 9.58 14.92
CA LEU A 54 5.34 8.64 14.73
C LEU A 54 5.74 8.54 13.25
N PHE A 55 4.77 8.37 12.35
CA PHE A 55 5.03 8.31 10.91
C PHE A 55 5.62 9.63 10.40
N SER A 56 5.00 10.75 10.72
CA SER A 56 5.43 12.08 10.29
C SER A 56 6.83 12.44 10.82
N GLY A 57 7.09 12.16 12.10
CA GLY A 57 8.37 12.51 12.75
C GLY A 57 9.55 11.68 12.21
N ARG A 58 9.30 10.58 11.51
CA ARG A 58 10.33 9.71 10.93
C ARG A 58 10.33 9.66 9.41
N GLY A 59 9.47 10.44 8.77
CA GLY A 59 9.38 10.51 7.33
C GLY A 59 8.80 9.25 6.68
N TYR A 60 8.04 8.43 7.43
CA TYR A 60 7.32 7.29 6.85
C TYR A 60 6.06 7.78 6.14
N ASN A 61 5.81 7.25 4.94
CA ASN A 61 4.60 7.58 4.20
C ASN A 61 3.40 6.76 4.67
N ILE A 62 2.23 7.38 4.75
CA ILE A 62 0.94 6.71 4.98
C ILE A 62 0.15 6.79 3.67
N GLU A 63 -0.09 5.63 3.03
CA GLU A 63 -0.89 5.54 1.81
C GLU A 63 -2.38 5.54 2.11
N SER A 64 -2.77 4.87 3.18
CA SER A 64 -4.15 4.76 3.64
C SER A 64 -4.20 4.68 5.15
N LEU A 65 -5.18 5.35 5.75
CA LEU A 65 -5.42 5.36 7.17
C LEU A 65 -6.92 5.26 7.43
N THR A 66 -7.34 4.23 8.15
CA THR A 66 -8.72 4.09 8.62
C THR A 66 -8.74 3.86 10.11
N VAL A 67 -9.74 4.43 10.77
CA VAL A 67 -9.93 4.31 12.21
C VAL A 67 -11.37 3.94 12.48
N GLY A 68 -11.58 2.95 13.32
CA GLY A 68 -12.91 2.55 13.76
C GLY A 68 -12.88 1.98 15.16
N GLU A 69 -13.91 2.28 15.94
CA GLU A 69 -14.12 1.64 17.24
C GLU A 69 -14.48 0.17 17.01
N THR A 70 -13.82 -0.74 17.74
CA THR A 70 -14.03 -2.18 17.61
C THR A 70 -14.77 -2.79 18.79
N ASP A 71 -14.70 -2.18 19.97
CA ASP A 71 -15.36 -2.66 21.18
C ASP A 71 -15.70 -1.48 22.09
N HIS A 72 -17.02 -1.16 22.18
CA HIS A 72 -17.53 -0.10 23.05
C HIS A 72 -17.32 -0.37 24.55
N GLN A 73 -17.36 -1.64 24.96
CA GLN A 73 -17.20 -1.99 26.37
C GLN A 73 -15.74 -1.82 26.81
N LYS A 74 -14.81 -2.24 25.96
CA LYS A 74 -13.38 -2.14 26.23
C LYS A 74 -12.80 -0.79 25.82
N ARG A 75 -13.58 0.07 25.18
CA ARG A 75 -13.13 1.35 24.64
C ARG A 75 -11.86 1.20 23.79
N THR A 76 -11.87 0.25 22.87
CA THR A 76 -10.76 0.02 21.95
C THR A 76 -11.12 0.42 20.54
N SER A 77 -10.16 0.98 19.84
CA SER A 77 -10.23 1.32 18.41
C SER A 77 -9.18 0.55 17.62
N ARG A 78 -9.50 0.28 16.38
CA ARG A 78 -8.54 -0.24 15.40
C ARG A 78 -8.15 0.86 14.44
N ILE A 79 -6.85 1.05 14.28
CA ILE A 79 -6.25 1.87 13.25
C ILE A 79 -5.65 0.93 12.22
N THR A 80 -6.12 0.99 10.97
CA THR A 80 -5.49 0.27 9.86
C THR A 80 -4.64 1.26 9.07
N VAL A 81 -3.34 0.99 9.01
CA VAL A 81 -2.36 1.82 8.30
C VAL A 81 -1.78 1.04 7.14
N VAL A 82 -1.85 1.59 5.95
CA VAL A 82 -1.14 1.06 4.78
C VAL A 82 0.08 1.94 4.51
N THR A 83 1.22 1.30 4.39
CA THR A 83 2.51 1.96 4.16
C THR A 83 3.39 1.12 3.24
N THR A 84 4.31 1.74 2.55
CA THR A 84 5.32 1.05 1.72
C THR A 84 6.72 1.36 2.23
N GLY A 85 7.54 0.34 2.37
CA GLY A 85 8.92 0.45 2.83
C GLY A 85 9.68 -0.85 2.63
N THR A 86 10.99 -0.84 2.89
CA THR A 86 11.75 -2.10 2.94
C THR A 86 11.28 -2.96 4.11
N PRO A 87 11.42 -4.28 4.08
CA PRO A 87 11.04 -5.15 5.19
C PRO A 87 11.62 -4.71 6.53
N HIS A 88 12.86 -4.23 6.54
CA HIS A 88 13.50 -3.70 7.73
C HIS A 88 12.80 -2.45 8.28
N ILE A 89 12.39 -1.53 7.41
CA ILE A 89 11.62 -0.33 7.80
C ILE A 89 10.26 -0.72 8.37
N ILE A 90 9.57 -1.69 7.77
CA ILE A 90 8.27 -2.17 8.26
C ILE A 90 8.41 -2.75 9.68
N GLU A 91 9.44 -3.58 9.93
CA GLU A 91 9.71 -4.11 11.27
C GLU A 91 10.05 -2.99 12.28
N GLN A 92 10.80 -1.96 11.87
CA GLN A 92 11.04 -0.78 12.71
C GLN A 92 9.73 -0.05 13.05
N ILE A 93 8.85 0.15 12.09
CA ILE A 93 7.54 0.78 12.30
C ILE A 93 6.73 -0.02 13.31
N LYS A 94 6.62 -1.35 13.15
CA LYS A 94 5.92 -2.25 14.07
C LYS A 94 6.46 -2.14 15.49
N ALA A 95 7.80 -2.21 15.64
CA ALA A 95 8.45 -2.12 16.96
C ALA A 95 8.22 -0.78 17.64
N GLN A 96 8.19 0.31 16.87
CA GLN A 96 7.96 1.66 17.39
C GLN A 96 6.50 1.91 17.75
N LEU A 97 5.56 1.44 16.94
CA LEU A 97 4.13 1.48 17.23
C LEU A 97 3.83 0.74 18.53
N GLY A 98 4.40 -0.45 18.71
CA GLY A 98 4.21 -1.25 19.93
C GLY A 98 4.77 -0.63 21.22
N ARG A 99 5.58 0.44 21.11
CA ARG A 99 6.08 1.21 22.27
C ARG A 99 5.19 2.39 22.67
N LEU A 100 4.21 2.74 21.85
CA LEU A 100 3.27 3.82 22.18
C LEU A 100 2.32 3.36 23.30
N VAL A 101 2.13 4.19 24.31
CA VAL A 101 1.33 3.87 25.49
C VAL A 101 -0.10 3.40 25.18
N PRO A 102 -0.85 4.02 24.23
CA PRO A 102 -2.23 3.58 23.94
C PRO A 102 -2.30 2.35 23.02
N VAL A 103 -1.16 1.78 22.58
CA VAL A 103 -1.12 0.65 21.65
C VAL A 103 -1.08 -0.67 22.40
N HIS A 104 -2.08 -1.51 22.18
CA HIS A 104 -2.15 -2.86 22.76
C HIS A 104 -1.52 -3.90 21.86
N ARG A 105 -1.71 -3.74 20.55
CA ARG A 105 -1.29 -4.76 19.57
C ARG A 105 -1.02 -4.13 18.20
N VAL A 106 0.02 -4.63 17.54
CA VAL A 106 0.37 -4.32 16.15
C VAL A 106 0.53 -5.63 15.40
N VAL A 107 -0.16 -5.78 14.28
CA VAL A 107 -0.12 -6.99 13.44
C VAL A 107 0.05 -6.57 11.98
N ASP A 108 1.03 -7.14 11.28
CA ASP A 108 1.12 -7.03 9.83
C ASP A 108 0.23 -8.11 9.20
N LEU A 109 -0.80 -7.66 8.46
CA LEU A 109 -1.78 -8.54 7.84
C LEU A 109 -1.31 -9.18 6.53
N ALA A 110 -0.09 -8.89 6.08
CA ALA A 110 0.55 -9.57 4.96
C ALA A 110 1.49 -10.69 5.43
N VAL A 111 2.22 -10.47 6.53
CA VAL A 111 3.30 -11.36 7.01
C VAL A 111 2.89 -12.14 8.25
N ASP A 112 2.48 -11.43 9.32
CA ASP A 112 2.20 -12.09 10.61
C ASP A 112 0.92 -12.92 10.59
N LYS A 113 -0.11 -12.42 9.91
CA LYS A 113 -1.41 -13.09 9.79
C LYS A 113 -2.10 -12.68 8.50
N PRO A 114 -2.18 -13.57 7.49
CA PRO A 114 -2.85 -13.25 6.24
C PRO A 114 -4.24 -12.65 6.47
N GLY A 115 -4.46 -11.46 5.92
CA GLY A 115 -5.67 -10.68 6.13
C GLY A 115 -6.63 -10.69 4.94
N VAL A 116 -7.81 -10.14 5.18
CA VAL A 116 -8.77 -9.73 4.16
C VAL A 116 -8.83 -8.22 4.17
N GLU A 117 -8.50 -7.62 3.02
CA GLU A 117 -8.57 -6.18 2.81
C GLU A 117 -9.79 -5.83 1.98
N ARG A 118 -10.46 -4.75 2.36
CA ARG A 118 -11.55 -4.15 1.58
C ARG A 118 -11.47 -2.64 1.67
N GLU A 119 -11.94 -2.02 0.61
CA GLU A 119 -12.09 -0.58 0.48
C GLU A 119 -13.39 -0.28 -0.25
N MET A 120 -14.02 0.85 0.03
CA MET A 120 -15.14 1.38 -0.71
C MET A 120 -14.72 2.66 -1.44
N ALA A 121 -15.21 2.84 -2.64
CA ALA A 121 -15.06 4.07 -3.40
C ALA A 121 -16.40 4.57 -3.91
N LEU A 122 -16.57 5.91 -3.88
CA LEU A 122 -17.59 6.63 -4.62
C LEU A 122 -16.93 7.26 -5.86
N VAL A 123 -17.43 6.92 -7.03
CA VAL A 123 -16.85 7.33 -8.32
C VAL A 123 -17.91 8.05 -9.13
N LYS A 124 -17.71 9.37 -9.34
CA LYS A 124 -18.59 10.20 -10.15
C LYS A 124 -18.05 10.30 -11.56
N VAL A 125 -18.89 9.99 -12.53
CA VAL A 125 -18.56 10.08 -13.96
C VAL A 125 -19.63 10.88 -14.69
N ALA A 126 -19.23 11.66 -15.68
CA ALA A 126 -20.12 12.44 -16.53
C ALA A 126 -19.94 12.03 -17.99
N GLY A 127 -21.05 11.81 -18.69
CA GLY A 127 -21.05 11.44 -20.09
C GLY A 127 -22.45 11.29 -20.65
N THR A 128 -22.54 11.30 -21.97
CA THR A 128 -23.80 11.20 -22.70
C THR A 128 -23.72 10.12 -23.79
N GLY A 129 -24.85 9.73 -24.34
CA GLY A 129 -24.92 8.78 -25.44
C GLY A 129 -24.25 7.43 -25.15
N GLU A 130 -23.35 7.01 -26.02
CA GLU A 130 -22.66 5.71 -25.92
C GLU A 130 -21.77 5.60 -24.67
N GLN A 131 -21.13 6.68 -24.26
CA GLN A 131 -20.31 6.67 -23.02
C GLN A 131 -21.17 6.28 -21.81
N ARG A 132 -22.39 6.79 -21.74
CA ARG A 132 -23.32 6.48 -20.65
C ARG A 132 -23.70 5.00 -20.62
N ALA A 133 -23.92 4.38 -21.78
CA ALA A 133 -24.18 2.95 -21.88
C ALA A 133 -22.98 2.11 -21.45
N GLU A 134 -21.79 2.53 -21.86
CA GLU A 134 -20.54 1.85 -21.46
C GLU A 134 -20.24 1.93 -19.97
N MET A 135 -20.46 3.10 -19.34
CA MET A 135 -20.35 3.26 -17.88
C MET A 135 -21.22 2.25 -17.13
N LEU A 136 -22.48 2.11 -17.55
CA LEU A 136 -23.41 1.14 -16.95
C LEU A 136 -22.98 -0.32 -17.20
N ARG A 137 -22.47 -0.62 -18.39
CA ARG A 137 -21.97 -1.95 -18.72
C ARG A 137 -20.79 -2.33 -17.81
N LEU A 138 -19.81 -1.44 -17.66
CA LEU A 138 -18.66 -1.64 -16.80
C LEU A 138 -19.06 -1.72 -15.32
N SER A 139 -19.99 -0.87 -14.86
CA SER A 139 -20.48 -0.94 -13.48
C SER A 139 -21.07 -2.31 -13.14
N ASN A 140 -21.82 -2.92 -14.06
CA ASN A 140 -22.36 -4.26 -13.88
C ASN A 140 -21.27 -5.34 -13.80
N VAL A 141 -20.24 -5.26 -14.67
CA VAL A 141 -19.09 -6.18 -14.65
C VAL A 141 -18.37 -6.15 -13.30
N PHE A 142 -18.14 -4.95 -12.76
CA PHE A 142 -17.48 -4.75 -11.46
C PHE A 142 -18.42 -4.93 -10.27
N ARG A 143 -19.73 -5.10 -10.50
CA ARG A 143 -20.77 -5.14 -9.46
C ARG A 143 -20.78 -3.86 -8.63
N ALA A 144 -20.62 -2.71 -9.30
CA ALA A 144 -20.79 -1.41 -8.70
C ALA A 144 -22.27 -1.03 -8.66
N HIS A 145 -22.67 -0.33 -7.60
CA HIS A 145 -24.04 0.14 -7.43
C HIS A 145 -24.15 1.61 -7.87
N VAL A 146 -25.22 1.95 -8.56
CA VAL A 146 -25.54 3.35 -8.84
C VAL A 146 -26.22 3.93 -7.60
N VAL A 147 -25.59 4.93 -6.97
CA VAL A 147 -26.13 5.61 -5.78
C VAL A 147 -26.73 6.98 -6.09
N ASP A 148 -26.29 7.58 -7.21
CA ASP A 148 -26.89 8.81 -7.71
C ASP A 148 -26.87 8.83 -9.25
N ILE A 149 -27.91 9.42 -9.84
CA ILE A 149 -28.09 9.49 -11.28
C ILE A 149 -28.67 10.83 -11.69
N THR A 150 -28.06 11.44 -12.71
CA THR A 150 -28.62 12.61 -13.41
C THR A 150 -28.71 12.32 -14.91
N HIS A 151 -29.19 13.28 -15.69
CA HIS A 151 -29.22 13.14 -17.15
C HIS A 151 -27.82 13.04 -17.77
N THR A 152 -26.79 13.58 -17.10
CA THR A 152 -25.43 13.70 -17.61
C THR A 152 -24.37 12.99 -16.76
N SER A 153 -24.74 12.45 -15.59
CA SER A 153 -23.78 11.84 -14.67
C SER A 153 -24.33 10.65 -13.93
N PHE A 154 -23.40 9.81 -13.45
CA PHE A 154 -23.62 8.76 -12.46
C PHE A 154 -22.66 8.92 -11.31
N THR A 155 -23.10 8.54 -10.11
CA THR A 155 -22.20 8.24 -8.99
C THR A 155 -22.33 6.75 -8.67
N PHE A 156 -21.22 6.05 -8.81
CA PHE A 156 -21.13 4.62 -8.50
C PHE A 156 -20.50 4.41 -7.12
N GLU A 157 -21.06 3.46 -6.38
CA GLU A 157 -20.45 2.88 -5.19
C GLU A 157 -19.84 1.53 -5.55
N LEU A 158 -18.57 1.34 -5.21
CA LEU A 158 -17.87 0.07 -5.43
C LEU A 158 -17.13 -0.34 -4.17
N THR A 159 -17.34 -1.59 -3.75
CA THR A 159 -16.57 -2.20 -2.66
C THR A 159 -15.76 -3.38 -3.20
N GLY A 160 -14.50 -3.46 -2.80
CA GLY A 160 -13.61 -4.52 -3.25
C GLY A 160 -12.21 -4.48 -2.64
N SER A 161 -11.30 -5.26 -3.24
CA SER A 161 -9.88 -5.10 -2.97
C SER A 161 -9.39 -3.77 -3.56
N PRO A 162 -8.31 -3.16 -3.03
CA PRO A 162 -7.73 -1.94 -3.62
C PRO A 162 -7.49 -2.07 -5.12
N THR A 163 -6.92 -3.19 -5.57
CA THR A 163 -6.66 -3.46 -6.99
C THR A 163 -7.92 -3.51 -7.85
N LYS A 164 -9.05 -4.00 -7.29
CA LYS A 164 -10.34 -3.97 -7.99
C LYS A 164 -10.84 -2.54 -8.15
N ILE A 165 -10.70 -1.72 -7.11
CA ILE A 165 -11.08 -0.30 -7.14
C ILE A 165 -10.24 0.44 -8.18
N ASP A 166 -8.91 0.25 -8.17
CA ASP A 166 -7.99 0.88 -9.13
C ASP A 166 -8.36 0.53 -10.57
N ALA A 167 -8.57 -0.77 -10.85
CA ALA A 167 -8.98 -1.22 -12.20
C ALA A 167 -10.31 -0.60 -12.66
N PHE A 168 -11.28 -0.41 -11.77
CA PHE A 168 -12.53 0.26 -12.10
C PHE A 168 -12.32 1.74 -12.42
N VAL A 169 -11.54 2.43 -11.59
CA VAL A 169 -11.21 3.84 -11.76
C VAL A 169 -10.49 4.08 -13.09
N ASP A 170 -9.48 3.27 -13.40
CA ASP A 170 -8.72 3.36 -14.66
C ASP A 170 -9.63 3.26 -15.89
N LEU A 171 -10.65 2.40 -15.85
CA LEU A 171 -11.63 2.28 -16.92
C LEU A 171 -12.62 3.45 -16.98
N MET A 172 -12.86 4.13 -15.86
CA MET A 172 -13.76 5.30 -15.80
C MET A 172 -13.07 6.61 -16.22
N ILE A 173 -11.73 6.70 -16.14
CA ILE A 173 -10.98 7.89 -16.57
C ILE A 173 -11.32 8.30 -18.01
N PRO A 174 -11.20 7.42 -19.03
CA PRO A 174 -11.50 7.79 -20.42
C PRO A 174 -13.00 8.03 -20.68
N LEU A 175 -13.87 7.58 -19.80
CA LEU A 175 -15.31 7.76 -19.91
C LEU A 175 -15.82 9.05 -19.28
N GLY A 176 -14.93 9.85 -18.68
CA GLY A 176 -15.29 11.13 -18.09
C GLY A 176 -15.40 11.11 -16.58
N LEU A 177 -14.43 10.49 -15.92
CA LEU A 177 -14.26 10.57 -14.46
C LEU A 177 -14.19 12.05 -14.04
N VAL A 178 -15.06 12.44 -13.11
CA VAL A 178 -15.14 13.81 -12.58
C VAL A 178 -14.48 13.90 -11.21
N GLU A 179 -14.83 12.95 -10.35
CA GLU A 179 -14.42 12.97 -8.95
C GLU A 179 -14.43 11.55 -8.37
N MET A 180 -13.55 11.29 -7.45
CA MET A 180 -13.50 10.05 -6.71
C MET A 180 -13.23 10.32 -5.22
N SER A 181 -13.92 9.56 -4.37
CA SER A 181 -13.66 9.52 -2.93
C SER A 181 -13.48 8.08 -2.49
N ARG A 182 -12.49 7.82 -1.64
CA ARG A 182 -12.16 6.48 -1.12
C ARG A 182 -12.17 6.48 0.40
N THR A 183 -12.65 5.39 1.01
CA THR A 183 -12.65 5.24 2.47
C THR A 183 -11.25 4.98 3.02
N GLY A 184 -10.35 4.49 2.19
CA GLY A 184 -9.15 3.81 2.64
C GLY A 184 -9.41 2.35 3.00
N VAL A 185 -8.34 1.62 3.28
CA VAL A 185 -8.37 0.17 3.48
C VAL A 185 -8.82 -0.17 4.90
N VAL A 186 -9.84 -1.02 5.02
CA VAL A 186 -10.15 -1.76 6.24
C VAL A 186 -9.66 -3.19 6.08
N ALA A 187 -9.07 -3.75 7.14
CA ALA A 187 -8.50 -5.09 7.08
C ALA A 187 -8.65 -5.85 8.40
N ILE A 188 -8.86 -7.16 8.30
CA ILE A 188 -8.88 -8.09 9.43
C ILE A 188 -8.12 -9.36 9.08
N GLY A 189 -7.52 -10.02 10.07
CA GLY A 189 -6.88 -11.32 9.90
C GLY A 189 -7.90 -12.42 9.57
N ARG A 190 -7.46 -13.41 8.83
CA ARG A 190 -8.26 -14.63 8.56
C ARG A 190 -8.25 -15.57 9.77
N GLY A 191 -9.28 -16.40 9.86
CA GLY A 191 -9.42 -17.39 10.94
C GLY A 191 -10.29 -16.92 12.10
N GLY A 192 -10.41 -17.76 13.13
CA GLY A 192 -11.32 -17.52 14.27
C GLY A 192 -10.75 -16.66 15.39
N GLU A 193 -9.47 -16.29 15.33
CA GLU A 193 -8.82 -15.50 16.34
C GLU A 193 -8.89 -14.00 16.02
N ALA A 194 -9.10 -13.16 17.03
CA ALA A 194 -9.05 -11.71 16.89
C ALA A 194 -7.65 -11.24 16.44
N THR A 195 -7.65 -10.18 15.65
CA THR A 195 -6.42 -9.54 15.13
C THR A 195 -6.12 -8.31 15.95
#